data_cc9fc2fe2ffd9e636cfc430f76a525c4
#
_entry.id   cc9fc2fe2ffd9e636cfc430f76a525c4
#
_cell.length_a   1.000
_cell.length_b   1.000
_cell.length_c   1.000
_cell.angle_alpha   90.00
_cell.angle_beta   90.00
_cell.angle_gamma   90.00
#
_symmetry.space_group_name_H-M   'P 1'
#
loop_
_entity.id
_entity.type
_entity.pdbx_description
1 polymer ?
#
loop_
_entity_poly.entity_id
_entity_poly.type
_entity_poly.pdbx_seq_one_letter_code
_entity_poly.pdbx_strand_id
1 'polypeptide(L)'
;IPEGAKVVREIHLRADGVFFYDMRGNYYEEEVPTTAKIYLIPDMGEENSPDDYSDAVADDGSTISADDLYYSDLYYYLGCDRDVTDFFTAKFKKEEGAKAIKSLKLVSKKIGDVVSNGSFYFDGAAERWGFIEGEMKEGFTDDETKIGLTATYKAKDNLDITPWDWGEGALYLAKNGKVIVDFKFYVKNDERGADADFKAGDGGVVVKPQKNEDNEITWESENDTLAWLAFTSDDNAAKFYPKMTTKWSDQDYTDYFADQDAYLYDFIGNPQIASTSRATLDLRYPFVDEDGELTVDPENAVVYTIGEDGEPVDITSEFQFVETDDGDYVLRTKTRRL
;
A
#
# COMPACT_ATOMS: atom_id res chain seq x y z
N ILE A 1 -19.17 21.11 -28.21
CA ILE A 1 -20.40 21.39 -27.44
C ILE A 1 -21.45 21.91 -28.44
N PRO A 2 -22.65 21.30 -28.49
CA PRO A 2 -23.73 21.76 -29.32
C PRO A 2 -24.19 23.19 -28.95
N GLU A 3 -24.78 23.92 -29.93
CA GLU A 3 -25.38 25.21 -29.67
C GLU A 3 -26.59 25.06 -28.74
N GLY A 4 -26.67 25.89 -27.69
CA GLY A 4 -27.74 25.82 -26.70
C GLY A 4 -27.53 24.80 -25.58
N ALA A 5 -26.44 24.06 -25.58
CA ALA A 5 -26.10 23.18 -24.47
C ALA A 5 -25.74 23.98 -23.22
N LYS A 6 -26.15 23.49 -22.05
CA LYS A 6 -25.66 24.00 -20.77
C LYS A 6 -24.24 23.49 -20.52
N VAL A 7 -23.39 24.30 -19.94
CA VAL A 7 -21.97 23.99 -19.72
C VAL A 7 -21.62 24.27 -18.28
N VAL A 8 -21.12 23.25 -17.59
CA VAL A 8 -20.58 23.37 -16.24
C VAL A 8 -19.06 23.28 -16.24
N ARG A 9 -18.40 23.90 -15.26
CA ARG A 9 -16.94 23.94 -15.14
C ARG A 9 -16.43 23.37 -13.84
N GLU A 10 -17.29 23.23 -12.86
CA GLU A 10 -16.94 22.68 -11.56
C GLU A 10 -18.15 21.93 -10.97
N ILE A 11 -17.90 20.71 -10.55
CA ILE A 11 -18.87 19.83 -9.90
C ILE A 11 -18.21 19.29 -8.64
N HIS A 12 -18.93 19.32 -7.53
CA HIS A 12 -18.51 18.75 -6.26
C HIS A 12 -19.35 17.52 -5.94
N LEU A 13 -18.69 16.45 -5.50
CA LEU A 13 -19.37 15.28 -5.03
C LEU A 13 -18.57 14.59 -3.91
N ARG A 14 -19.27 13.78 -3.11
CA ARG A 14 -18.71 12.93 -2.08
C ARG A 14 -18.92 11.48 -2.48
N ALA A 15 -17.85 10.70 -2.53
CA ALA A 15 -17.97 9.27 -2.67
C ALA A 15 -18.22 8.62 -1.29
N ASP A 16 -19.22 7.76 -1.17
CA ASP A 16 -19.58 7.12 0.08
C ASP A 16 -18.60 6.04 0.51
N GLY A 17 -17.90 5.44 -0.44
CA GLY A 17 -16.93 4.39 -0.20
C GLY A 17 -15.77 4.43 -1.18
N VAL A 18 -14.89 3.49 -1.00
CA VAL A 18 -13.73 3.28 -1.86
C VAL A 18 -13.49 1.79 -2.00
N PHE A 19 -13.22 1.34 -3.22
CA PHE A 19 -12.76 -0.01 -3.49
C PHE A 19 -11.24 -0.05 -3.49
N PHE A 20 -10.66 -1.07 -2.87
CA PHE A 20 -9.21 -1.20 -2.73
C PHE A 20 -8.72 -2.52 -3.27
N TYR A 21 -7.52 -2.46 -3.85
CA TYR A 21 -6.69 -3.62 -4.11
C TYR A 21 -5.30 -3.38 -3.54
N ASP A 22 -4.75 -4.38 -2.84
CA ASP A 22 -3.36 -4.33 -2.42
C ASP A 22 -2.41 -4.80 -3.54
N MET A 23 -1.11 -4.82 -3.28
CA MET A 23 -0.10 -5.27 -4.24
C MET A 23 -0.25 -6.73 -4.68
N ARG A 24 -0.98 -7.54 -3.93
CA ARG A 24 -1.25 -8.95 -4.23
C ARG A 24 -2.58 -9.15 -4.92
N GLY A 25 -3.34 -8.07 -5.14
CA GLY A 25 -4.65 -8.10 -5.73
C GLY A 25 -5.76 -8.57 -4.77
N ASN A 26 -5.54 -8.52 -3.47
CA ASN A 26 -6.59 -8.73 -2.49
C ASN A 26 -7.52 -7.50 -2.49
N TYR A 27 -8.81 -7.77 -2.40
CA TYR A 27 -9.85 -6.75 -2.39
C TYR A 27 -10.28 -6.41 -0.97
N TYR A 28 -10.54 -5.13 -0.72
CA TYR A 28 -11.01 -4.59 0.55
C TYR A 28 -12.11 -3.56 0.31
N GLU A 29 -13.11 -3.48 1.18
CA GLU A 29 -14.22 -2.53 1.08
C GLU A 29 -14.12 -1.37 2.08
N GLU A 30 -13.69 -1.64 3.32
CA GLU A 30 -13.74 -0.66 4.40
C GLU A 30 -12.36 -0.27 4.93
N GLU A 31 -11.54 -1.27 5.23
CA GLU A 31 -10.21 -1.10 5.82
C GLU A 31 -9.15 -1.74 4.93
N VAL A 32 -8.01 -1.10 4.83
CA VAL A 32 -6.85 -1.64 4.10
C VAL A 32 -5.64 -1.69 5.03
N PRO A 33 -4.85 -2.78 5.00
CA PRO A 33 -3.61 -2.84 5.76
C PRO A 33 -2.55 -1.91 5.15
N THR A 34 -1.57 -1.48 5.96
CA THR A 34 -0.43 -0.72 5.44
C THR A 34 0.44 -1.62 4.59
N THR A 35 0.36 -1.40 3.28
CA THR A 35 1.21 -2.05 2.28
C THR A 35 1.97 -0.98 1.50
N ALA A 36 3.03 -1.35 0.77
CA ALA A 36 3.80 -0.39 -0.02
C ALA A 36 2.92 0.33 -1.06
N LYS A 37 1.98 -0.39 -1.67
CA LYS A 37 1.06 0.16 -2.67
C LYS A 37 -0.36 -0.37 -2.47
N ILE A 38 -1.31 0.52 -2.68
CA ILE A 38 -2.72 0.22 -2.78
C ILE A 38 -3.29 0.89 -4.03
N TYR A 39 -4.33 0.29 -4.59
CA TYR A 39 -5.05 0.81 -5.74
C TYR A 39 -6.48 1.12 -5.33
N LEU A 40 -6.87 2.38 -5.45
CA LEU A 40 -8.14 2.89 -4.97
C LEU A 40 -9.02 3.26 -6.15
N ILE A 41 -10.32 2.96 -6.03
CA ILE A 41 -11.36 3.48 -6.91
C ILE A 41 -12.44 4.09 -6.00
N PRO A 42 -12.69 5.41 -6.04
CA PRO A 42 -13.82 5.99 -5.35
C PRO A 42 -15.12 5.35 -5.84
N ASP A 43 -15.98 4.98 -4.91
CA ASP A 43 -17.28 4.42 -5.27
C ASP A 43 -18.19 5.51 -5.80
N MET A 44 -18.29 5.54 -7.12
CA MET A 44 -19.14 6.42 -7.91
C MET A 44 -20.37 5.69 -8.48
N GLY A 45 -20.62 4.47 -7.97
CA GLY A 45 -21.63 3.58 -8.49
C GLY A 45 -23.06 3.95 -8.06
N GLU A 46 -23.98 2.99 -8.32
CA GLU A 46 -25.42 3.13 -8.09
C GLU A 46 -25.79 3.34 -6.60
N GLU A 47 -24.86 3.11 -5.68
CA GLU A 47 -25.08 3.28 -4.24
C GLU A 47 -24.95 4.73 -3.77
N ASN A 48 -24.31 5.60 -4.56
CA ASN A 48 -24.33 7.03 -4.30
C ASN A 48 -25.75 7.56 -4.40
N SER A 49 -26.05 8.55 -3.61
CA SER A 49 -27.33 9.23 -3.59
C SER A 49 -27.21 10.66 -4.14
N PRO A 50 -28.31 11.32 -4.52
CA PRO A 50 -28.29 12.75 -4.85
C PRO A 50 -27.67 13.62 -3.74
N ASP A 51 -27.75 13.18 -2.48
CA ASP A 51 -27.15 13.89 -1.34
C ASP A 51 -25.60 13.90 -1.37
N ASP A 52 -24.99 13.05 -2.18
CA ASP A 52 -23.53 12.99 -2.37
C ASP A 52 -23.00 13.95 -3.44
N TYR A 53 -23.92 14.61 -4.15
CA TYR A 53 -23.62 15.62 -5.16
C TYR A 53 -24.01 17.00 -4.63
N SER A 54 -23.30 18.03 -5.07
CA SER A 54 -23.68 19.40 -4.87
C SER A 54 -24.27 19.98 -6.17
N ASP A 55 -25.20 20.92 -6.04
CA ASP A 55 -25.64 21.69 -7.19
C ASP A 55 -24.46 22.35 -7.89
N ALA A 56 -24.48 22.36 -9.21
CA ALA A 56 -23.48 23.06 -10.02
C ALA A 56 -24.12 24.28 -10.70
N VAL A 57 -23.28 25.25 -11.07
CA VAL A 57 -23.71 26.44 -11.82
C VAL A 57 -23.18 26.36 -13.24
N ALA A 58 -24.08 26.45 -14.20
CA ALA A 58 -23.72 26.51 -15.61
C ALA A 58 -23.21 27.91 -16.03
N ASP A 59 -22.54 27.98 -17.18
CA ASP A 59 -21.98 29.26 -17.71
C ASP A 59 -23.07 30.31 -17.99
N ASP A 60 -24.31 29.88 -18.21
CA ASP A 60 -25.48 30.79 -18.41
C ASP A 60 -26.08 31.29 -17.10
N GLY A 61 -25.53 30.86 -15.94
CA GLY A 61 -25.98 31.20 -14.60
C GLY A 61 -27.11 30.32 -14.08
N SER A 62 -27.61 29.36 -14.84
CA SER A 62 -28.59 28.41 -14.37
C SER A 62 -27.98 27.38 -13.39
N THR A 63 -28.77 26.91 -12.46
CA THR A 63 -28.39 25.86 -11.52
C THR A 63 -28.71 24.50 -12.10
N ILE A 64 -27.76 23.58 -12.04
CA ILE A 64 -27.93 22.16 -12.32
C ILE A 64 -28.04 21.48 -10.96
N SER A 65 -29.16 20.82 -10.70
CA SER A 65 -29.41 20.23 -9.41
C SER A 65 -28.54 18.99 -9.14
N ALA A 66 -28.35 18.67 -7.87
CA ALA A 66 -27.71 17.42 -7.45
C ALA A 66 -28.39 16.18 -8.04
N ASP A 67 -29.72 16.16 -8.11
CA ASP A 67 -30.49 15.08 -8.76
C ASP A 67 -30.14 14.93 -10.24
N ASP A 68 -30.06 16.04 -10.99
CA ASP A 68 -29.69 15.98 -12.40
C ASP A 68 -28.26 15.45 -12.61
N LEU A 69 -27.32 15.89 -11.76
CA LEU A 69 -25.94 15.40 -11.80
C LEU A 69 -25.82 13.92 -11.42
N TYR A 70 -26.63 13.46 -10.48
CA TYR A 70 -26.67 12.05 -10.09
C TYR A 70 -27.13 11.15 -11.26
N TYR A 71 -28.16 11.56 -12.01
CA TYR A 71 -28.64 10.83 -13.18
C TYR A 71 -27.87 11.12 -14.47
N SER A 72 -26.78 11.87 -14.38
CA SER A 72 -25.90 12.15 -15.53
C SER A 72 -24.91 11.03 -15.80
N ASP A 73 -24.26 11.06 -16.98
CA ASP A 73 -23.19 10.13 -17.31
C ASP A 73 -21.87 10.40 -16.55
N LEU A 74 -21.88 11.29 -15.55
CA LEU A 74 -20.68 11.62 -14.77
C LEU A 74 -20.09 10.38 -14.09
N TYR A 75 -20.95 9.53 -13.50
CA TYR A 75 -20.53 8.28 -12.89
C TYR A 75 -19.88 7.33 -13.92
N TYR A 76 -20.31 7.35 -15.18
CA TYR A 76 -19.73 6.56 -16.25
C TYR A 76 -18.26 6.89 -16.49
N TYR A 77 -17.89 8.18 -16.43
CA TYR A 77 -16.53 8.63 -16.65
C TYR A 77 -15.60 8.40 -15.46
N LEU A 78 -16.14 8.36 -14.23
CA LEU A 78 -15.38 8.29 -13.00
C LEU A 78 -15.47 6.92 -12.30
N GLY A 79 -16.43 6.07 -12.70
CA GLY A 79 -16.73 4.82 -12.02
C GLY A 79 -15.73 3.70 -12.26
N CYS A 80 -16.00 2.59 -11.59
CA CYS A 80 -15.32 1.31 -11.85
C CYS A 80 -15.52 0.87 -13.30
N ASP A 81 -14.70 -0.07 -13.74
CA ASP A 81 -14.72 -0.64 -15.08
C ASP A 81 -14.38 0.34 -16.23
N ARG A 82 -13.75 1.46 -15.91
CA ARG A 82 -13.33 2.47 -16.90
C ARG A 82 -11.89 2.89 -16.68
N ASP A 83 -11.23 3.29 -17.77
CA ASP A 83 -9.98 4.00 -17.68
C ASP A 83 -10.23 5.49 -17.51
N VAL A 84 -10.40 5.93 -16.26
CA VAL A 84 -10.61 7.34 -15.91
C VAL A 84 -9.53 8.23 -16.50
N THR A 85 -8.32 7.69 -16.72
CA THR A 85 -7.22 8.45 -17.32
C THR A 85 -7.47 8.84 -18.78
N ASP A 86 -8.41 8.21 -19.47
CA ASP A 86 -8.81 8.62 -20.82
C ASP A 86 -9.52 9.98 -20.82
N PHE A 87 -10.25 10.25 -19.75
CA PHE A 87 -11.11 11.44 -19.64
C PHE A 87 -10.51 12.55 -18.77
N PHE A 88 -9.72 12.16 -17.74
CA PHE A 88 -9.24 13.11 -16.75
C PHE A 88 -7.74 12.99 -16.46
N THR A 89 -7.19 14.09 -15.97
CA THR A 89 -6.01 14.11 -15.11
C THR A 89 -6.48 14.36 -13.68
N ALA A 90 -5.71 13.94 -12.67
CA ALA A 90 -6.11 14.16 -11.28
C ALA A 90 -4.98 14.75 -10.43
N LYS A 91 -5.39 15.52 -9.41
CA LYS A 91 -4.55 15.97 -8.30
C LYS A 91 -5.23 15.60 -7.00
N PHE A 92 -4.43 15.29 -5.99
CA PHE A 92 -4.92 14.82 -4.70
C PHE A 92 -4.47 15.75 -3.59
N LYS A 93 -5.41 16.08 -2.68
CA LYS A 93 -5.15 16.78 -1.45
C LYS A 93 -5.42 15.84 -0.28
N LYS A 94 -4.46 15.73 0.62
CA LYS A 94 -4.55 14.94 1.83
C LYS A 94 -5.15 15.81 2.92
N GLU A 95 -6.38 15.52 3.33
CA GLU A 95 -7.09 16.32 4.34
C GLU A 95 -6.87 15.75 5.74
N GLU A 96 -7.04 14.45 5.92
CA GLU A 96 -6.90 13.76 7.20
C GLU A 96 -6.00 12.54 7.04
N GLY A 97 -5.30 12.13 8.11
CA GLY A 97 -4.46 10.94 8.10
C GLY A 97 -3.24 11.01 7.17
N ALA A 98 -2.83 12.20 6.76
CA ALA A 98 -1.76 12.44 5.78
C ALA A 98 -0.45 11.72 6.09
N LYS A 99 -0.19 11.41 7.37
CA LYS A 99 1.01 10.72 7.82
C LYS A 99 1.13 9.30 7.27
N ALA A 100 -0.01 8.65 6.98
CA ALA A 100 -0.05 7.29 6.46
C ALA A 100 0.31 7.19 4.98
N ILE A 101 0.27 8.30 4.25
CA ILE A 101 0.40 8.31 2.80
C ILE A 101 1.72 8.96 2.39
N LYS A 102 2.52 8.24 1.61
CA LYS A 102 3.75 8.74 0.99
C LYS A 102 3.44 9.49 -0.30
N SER A 103 2.69 8.88 -1.21
CA SER A 103 2.31 9.48 -2.49
C SER A 103 0.97 8.99 -3.01
N LEU A 104 0.35 9.78 -3.90
CA LEU A 104 -0.89 9.48 -4.61
C LEU A 104 -0.76 9.93 -6.06
N LYS A 105 -1.18 9.09 -7.00
CA LYS A 105 -1.25 9.44 -8.43
C LYS A 105 -2.36 8.66 -9.12
N LEU A 106 -2.94 9.25 -10.15
CA LEU A 106 -3.88 8.56 -11.04
C LEU A 106 -3.08 7.76 -12.07
N VAL A 107 -3.37 6.48 -12.21
CA VAL A 107 -2.68 5.56 -13.12
C VAL A 107 -3.67 4.73 -13.91
N SER A 108 -3.27 4.31 -15.11
CA SER A 108 -3.96 3.31 -15.91
C SER A 108 -3.26 1.98 -15.76
N LYS A 109 -3.99 0.94 -15.38
CA LYS A 109 -3.46 -0.42 -15.22
C LYS A 109 -4.37 -1.43 -15.90
N LYS A 110 -3.77 -2.50 -16.44
CA LYS A 110 -4.57 -3.68 -16.79
C LYS A 110 -5.14 -4.27 -15.51
N ILE A 111 -6.42 -4.60 -15.53
CA ILE A 111 -7.08 -5.12 -14.33
C ILE A 111 -6.43 -6.42 -13.86
N GLY A 112 -5.98 -7.29 -14.77
CA GLY A 112 -5.26 -8.50 -14.44
C GLY A 112 -3.90 -8.30 -13.74
N ASP A 113 -3.31 -7.10 -13.84
CA ASP A 113 -2.07 -6.75 -13.13
C ASP A 113 -2.34 -6.27 -11.70
N VAL A 114 -3.57 -5.87 -11.40
CA VAL A 114 -3.98 -5.35 -10.08
C VAL A 114 -4.70 -6.40 -9.28
N VAL A 115 -5.59 -7.16 -9.92
CA VAL A 115 -6.38 -8.20 -9.25
C VAL A 115 -5.78 -9.57 -9.53
N SER A 116 -5.29 -10.23 -8.49
CA SER A 116 -4.76 -11.58 -8.59
C SER A 116 -5.88 -12.62 -8.50
N ASN A 117 -5.66 -13.77 -9.14
CA ASN A 117 -6.40 -15.01 -8.92
C ASN A 117 -7.81 -15.13 -9.49
N GLY A 118 -7.97 -15.03 -10.80
CA GLY A 118 -9.10 -15.73 -11.47
C GLY A 118 -10.50 -15.40 -10.95
N SER A 119 -10.64 -14.41 -10.06
CA SER A 119 -11.93 -13.89 -9.61
C SER A 119 -12.64 -13.09 -10.68
N PHE A 120 -11.97 -12.85 -11.81
CA PHE A 120 -12.61 -12.28 -12.98
C PHE A 120 -13.35 -13.36 -13.77
N TYR A 121 -14.65 -13.35 -13.64
CA TYR A 121 -15.57 -14.09 -14.51
C TYR A 121 -15.65 -13.49 -15.92
N PHE A 122 -14.74 -12.57 -16.30
CA PHE A 122 -14.78 -11.86 -17.57
C PHE A 122 -13.49 -12.08 -18.35
N ASP A 123 -13.59 -12.06 -19.67
CA ASP A 123 -12.48 -11.92 -20.62
C ASP A 123 -11.70 -10.58 -20.43
N GLY A 124 -11.97 -9.87 -19.35
CA GLY A 124 -11.57 -8.51 -19.08
C GLY A 124 -10.20 -8.32 -18.43
N ALA A 125 -9.39 -9.38 -18.20
CA ALA A 125 -8.05 -9.24 -17.62
C ALA A 125 -7.11 -8.32 -18.42
N ALA A 126 -7.40 -8.11 -19.71
CA ALA A 126 -6.69 -7.20 -20.60
C ALA A 126 -7.24 -5.76 -20.59
N GLU A 127 -8.43 -5.54 -20.03
CA GLU A 127 -9.02 -4.20 -19.91
C GLU A 127 -8.19 -3.32 -18.98
N ARG A 128 -8.17 -2.05 -19.29
CA ARG A 128 -7.49 -1.05 -18.49
C ARG A 128 -8.50 -0.25 -17.69
N TRP A 129 -8.19 -0.11 -16.42
CA TRP A 129 -8.96 0.73 -15.51
C TRP A 129 -8.08 1.85 -14.97
N GLY A 130 -8.70 2.96 -14.60
CA GLY A 130 -8.05 4.04 -13.90
C GLY A 130 -8.10 3.80 -12.39
N PHE A 131 -6.93 3.85 -11.74
CA PHE A 131 -6.79 3.71 -10.29
C PHE A 131 -6.09 4.92 -9.71
N ILE A 132 -6.44 5.26 -8.48
CA ILE A 132 -5.59 6.07 -7.62
C ILE A 132 -4.56 5.11 -7.01
N GLU A 133 -3.32 5.15 -7.48
CA GLU A 133 -2.22 4.41 -6.86
C GLU A 133 -1.74 5.19 -5.65
N GLY A 134 -1.91 4.61 -4.46
CA GLY A 134 -1.43 5.13 -3.19
C GLY A 134 -0.19 4.37 -2.75
N GLU A 135 0.90 5.08 -2.46
CA GLU A 135 2.03 4.53 -1.74
C GLU A 135 1.87 4.84 -0.26
N MET A 136 1.67 3.80 0.54
CA MET A 136 1.49 3.92 1.98
C MET A 136 2.84 3.89 2.68
N LYS A 137 2.93 4.57 3.83
CA LYS A 137 4.06 4.41 4.74
C LYS A 137 3.88 3.12 5.53
N GLU A 138 4.72 2.16 5.27
CA GLU A 138 4.73 0.90 6.01
C GLU A 138 5.12 1.10 7.49
N GLY A 139 4.71 0.18 8.33
CA GLY A 139 4.90 0.30 9.78
C GLY A 139 3.97 1.29 10.47
N PHE A 140 3.05 1.89 9.71
CA PHE A 140 2.06 2.80 10.25
C PHE A 140 0.97 2.00 10.96
N THR A 141 0.92 2.17 12.25
CA THR A 141 -0.12 1.84 13.24
C THR A 141 -0.88 0.49 13.16
N ASP A 142 -1.18 -0.04 14.32
CA ASP A 142 -2.13 -1.08 14.62
C ASP A 142 -3.53 -0.52 15.00
N ASP A 143 -3.63 0.79 15.22
CA ASP A 143 -4.90 1.46 15.44
C ASP A 143 -5.56 1.81 14.10
N GLU A 144 -6.88 1.72 14.06
CA GLU A 144 -7.65 2.20 12.93
C GLU A 144 -7.39 3.69 12.72
N THR A 145 -6.98 4.05 11.53
CA THR A 145 -6.71 5.43 11.16
C THR A 145 -7.55 5.83 9.97
N LYS A 146 -8.34 6.87 10.16
CA LYS A 146 -9.11 7.48 9.09
C LYS A 146 -8.22 8.29 8.16
N ILE A 147 -8.39 8.07 6.86
CA ILE A 147 -7.77 8.82 5.78
C ILE A 147 -8.86 9.58 5.05
N GLY A 148 -8.73 10.89 4.99
CA GLY A 148 -9.61 11.77 4.20
C GLY A 148 -8.84 12.38 3.03
N LEU A 149 -9.38 12.29 1.82
CA LEU A 149 -8.78 12.77 0.60
C LEU A 149 -9.78 13.59 -0.22
N THR A 150 -9.26 14.60 -0.93
CA THR A 150 -9.97 15.30 -2.00
C THR A 150 -9.23 15.04 -3.31
N ALA A 151 -9.91 14.41 -4.26
CA ALA A 151 -9.44 14.26 -5.64
C ALA A 151 -10.03 15.35 -6.52
N THR A 152 -9.19 16.08 -7.25
CA THR A 152 -9.61 17.03 -8.27
C THR A 152 -9.32 16.43 -9.63
N TYR A 153 -10.35 15.94 -10.30
CA TYR A 153 -10.31 15.44 -11.66
C TYR A 153 -10.50 16.61 -12.64
N LYS A 154 -9.57 16.77 -13.56
CA LYS A 154 -9.62 17.83 -14.58
C LYS A 154 -9.89 17.20 -15.95
N ALA A 155 -11.00 17.55 -16.58
CA ALA A 155 -11.41 17.04 -17.88
C ALA A 155 -10.41 17.37 -18.98
N LYS A 156 -10.02 16.35 -19.75
CA LYS A 156 -9.09 16.49 -20.89
C LYS A 156 -9.77 17.06 -22.12
N ASP A 157 -11.08 16.82 -22.23
CA ASP A 157 -11.93 17.32 -23.31
C ASP A 157 -13.31 17.71 -22.80
N ASN A 158 -14.19 18.21 -23.68
CA ASN A 158 -15.59 18.41 -23.32
C ASN A 158 -16.26 17.04 -23.18
N LEU A 159 -16.91 16.79 -22.05
CA LEU A 159 -17.60 15.52 -21.75
C LEU A 159 -19.10 15.76 -21.75
N ASP A 160 -19.82 14.93 -22.48
CA ASP A 160 -21.27 14.89 -22.44
C ASP A 160 -21.71 14.19 -21.15
N ILE A 161 -22.36 14.94 -20.26
CA ILE A 161 -22.87 14.45 -18.99
C ILE A 161 -24.39 14.67 -18.91
N THR A 162 -25.06 14.65 -20.05
CA THR A 162 -26.51 14.88 -20.14
C THR A 162 -27.26 13.81 -19.35
N PRO A 163 -28.11 14.17 -18.39
CA PRO A 163 -28.95 13.23 -17.68
C PRO A 163 -29.93 12.49 -18.61
N TRP A 164 -30.25 11.25 -18.29
CA TRP A 164 -31.04 10.39 -19.16
C TRP A 164 -32.45 10.91 -19.47
N ASP A 165 -33.07 11.60 -18.51
CA ASP A 165 -34.41 12.19 -18.62
C ASP A 165 -34.36 13.73 -18.76
N TRP A 166 -33.24 14.30 -19.24
CA TRP A 166 -33.01 15.71 -19.37
C TRP A 166 -33.86 16.33 -20.49
N GLY A 167 -34.90 17.06 -20.10
CA GLY A 167 -35.80 17.73 -21.05
C GLY A 167 -35.30 19.05 -21.62
N GLU A 168 -34.11 19.51 -21.26
CA GLU A 168 -33.61 20.86 -21.50
C GLU A 168 -32.44 20.97 -22.51
N GLY A 169 -32.28 19.97 -23.37
CA GLY A 169 -31.18 19.95 -24.34
C GLY A 169 -30.01 19.08 -23.88
N ALA A 170 -28.78 19.56 -23.96
CA ALA A 170 -27.59 18.81 -23.59
C ALA A 170 -26.83 19.52 -22.42
N LEU A 171 -26.17 18.71 -21.59
CA LEU A 171 -25.32 19.17 -20.49
C LEU A 171 -23.89 18.71 -20.70
N TYR A 172 -22.92 19.62 -20.61
CA TYR A 172 -21.51 19.31 -20.81
C TYR A 172 -20.65 19.76 -19.64
N LEU A 173 -19.72 18.91 -19.24
CA LEU A 173 -18.55 19.35 -18.50
C LEU A 173 -17.52 19.90 -19.49
N ALA A 174 -17.14 21.15 -19.33
CA ALA A 174 -16.19 21.79 -20.24
C ALA A 174 -14.80 21.16 -20.17
N LYS A 175 -14.06 21.22 -21.27
CA LYS A 175 -12.61 20.98 -21.27
C LYS A 175 -11.93 21.82 -20.18
N ASN A 176 -11.04 21.21 -19.41
CA ASN A 176 -10.44 21.78 -18.21
C ASN A 176 -11.41 22.03 -17.03
N GLY A 177 -12.67 21.69 -17.18
CA GLY A 177 -13.60 21.65 -16.05
C GLY A 177 -13.15 20.63 -15.00
N LYS A 178 -13.62 20.79 -13.78
CA LYS A 178 -13.19 20.00 -12.62
C LYS A 178 -14.35 19.25 -12.03
N VAL A 179 -14.09 18.00 -11.66
CA VAL A 179 -14.91 17.25 -10.72
C VAL A 179 -14.08 17.07 -9.45
N ILE A 180 -14.60 17.57 -8.36
CA ILE A 180 -13.95 17.53 -7.05
C ILE A 180 -14.67 16.49 -6.21
N VAL A 181 -13.96 15.45 -5.82
CA VAL A 181 -14.51 14.29 -5.11
C VAL A 181 -13.86 14.19 -3.74
N ASP A 182 -14.67 14.31 -2.70
CA ASP A 182 -14.25 14.01 -1.33
C ASP A 182 -14.56 12.55 -1.01
N PHE A 183 -13.59 11.83 -0.44
CA PHE A 183 -13.77 10.46 0.00
C PHE A 183 -12.88 10.13 1.19
N LYS A 184 -13.25 9.08 1.89
CA LYS A 184 -12.54 8.60 3.07
C LYS A 184 -12.40 7.08 3.03
N PHE A 185 -11.37 6.58 3.70
CA PHE A 185 -11.17 5.18 3.98
C PHE A 185 -10.39 5.00 5.29
N TYR A 186 -10.26 3.76 5.73
CA TYR A 186 -9.58 3.44 6.97
C TYR A 186 -8.36 2.56 6.69
N VAL A 187 -7.29 2.78 7.44
CA VAL A 187 -6.09 1.95 7.42
C VAL A 187 -5.96 1.28 8.78
N LYS A 188 -5.84 -0.04 8.77
CA LYS A 188 -5.64 -0.84 9.96
C LYS A 188 -4.86 -2.10 9.62
N ASN A 189 -3.81 -2.37 10.37
CA ASN A 189 -3.08 -3.61 10.23
C ASN A 189 -3.73 -4.72 11.05
N ASP A 190 -3.69 -5.95 10.53
CA ASP A 190 -4.04 -7.13 11.30
C ASP A 190 -3.09 -7.27 12.48
N GLU A 191 -3.61 -7.79 13.59
CA GLU A 191 -2.84 -8.08 14.79
C GLU A 191 -2.63 -9.59 14.92
N ARG A 192 -1.37 -10.00 15.09
CA ARG A 192 -1.03 -11.39 15.42
C ARG A 192 -0.29 -11.45 16.75
N GLY A 193 -0.54 -12.53 17.49
CA GLY A 193 0.26 -12.88 18.67
C GLY A 193 1.71 -13.16 18.28
N ALA A 194 2.61 -13.15 19.24
CA ALA A 194 3.94 -13.71 19.08
C ALA A 194 3.82 -15.24 19.08
N ASP A 195 4.78 -15.94 18.57
CA ASP A 195 4.76 -17.32 18.07
C ASP A 195 4.08 -17.38 16.69
N ALA A 196 4.53 -16.52 15.79
CA ALA A 196 3.99 -16.37 14.46
C ALA A 196 5.08 -16.46 13.40
N ASP A 197 4.71 -17.07 12.29
CA ASP A 197 5.53 -17.14 11.10
C ASP A 197 5.08 -16.06 10.12
N PHE A 198 6.04 -15.33 9.54
CA PHE A 198 5.79 -14.31 8.53
C PHE A 198 6.50 -14.70 7.24
N LYS A 199 5.83 -14.56 6.13
CA LYS A 199 6.50 -14.70 4.84
C LYS A 199 7.31 -13.42 4.54
N ALA A 200 8.55 -13.58 4.08
CA ALA A 200 9.39 -12.46 3.67
C ALA A 200 8.71 -11.63 2.58
N GLY A 201 8.70 -10.32 2.75
CA GLY A 201 8.01 -9.36 1.89
C GLY A 201 6.55 -9.09 2.27
N ASP A 202 5.97 -9.86 3.20
CA ASP A 202 4.59 -9.65 3.64
C ASP A 202 4.49 -8.51 4.64
N GLY A 203 3.52 -7.63 4.42
CA GLY A 203 3.20 -6.49 5.27
C GLY A 203 1.74 -6.54 5.76
N GLY A 204 1.29 -5.45 6.37
CA GLY A 204 -0.09 -5.29 6.79
C GLY A 204 -0.45 -5.98 8.10
N VAL A 205 0.53 -6.42 8.86
CA VAL A 205 0.36 -7.12 10.14
C VAL A 205 1.26 -6.48 11.19
N VAL A 206 0.77 -6.35 12.42
CA VAL A 206 1.58 -6.02 13.60
C VAL A 206 1.66 -7.22 14.55
N VAL A 207 2.79 -7.34 15.22
CA VAL A 207 2.97 -8.34 16.29
C VAL A 207 2.60 -7.70 17.62
N LYS A 208 1.78 -8.42 18.39
CA LYS A 208 1.48 -8.15 19.78
C LYS A 208 2.16 -9.20 20.67
N PRO A 209 3.31 -8.90 21.26
CA PRO A 209 4.00 -9.83 22.14
C PRO A 209 3.14 -10.25 23.35
N GLN A 210 3.32 -11.48 23.80
CA GLN A 210 2.74 -11.93 25.06
C GLN A 210 3.56 -11.37 26.23
N LYS A 211 2.88 -10.76 27.19
CA LYS A 211 3.53 -10.11 28.35
C LYS A 211 4.13 -11.15 29.28
N ASN A 212 5.35 -10.88 29.75
CA ASN A 212 6.07 -11.69 30.73
C ASN A 212 6.26 -13.16 30.30
N GLU A 213 6.27 -13.40 29.00
CA GLU A 213 6.45 -14.72 28.40
C GLU A 213 7.54 -14.68 27.34
N ASP A 214 8.04 -15.86 26.99
CA ASP A 214 8.93 -16.05 25.87
C ASP A 214 8.12 -15.96 24.57
N ASN A 215 8.65 -15.25 23.59
CA ASN A 215 8.05 -15.03 22.30
C ASN A 215 9.04 -15.43 21.21
N GLU A 216 8.55 -16.07 20.16
CA GLU A 216 9.35 -16.46 19.00
C GLU A 216 8.66 -16.03 17.72
N ILE A 217 9.42 -15.48 16.79
CA ILE A 217 8.95 -15.03 15.48
C ILE A 217 9.92 -15.53 14.43
N THR A 218 9.38 -16.05 13.34
CA THR A 218 10.16 -16.48 12.19
C THR A 218 9.77 -15.73 10.93
N TRP A 219 10.72 -15.59 10.01
CA TRP A 219 10.51 -15.08 8.67
C TRP A 219 10.92 -16.13 7.67
N GLU A 220 10.03 -16.46 6.75
CA GLU A 220 10.17 -17.57 5.85
C GLU A 220 10.18 -17.14 4.38
N SER A 221 10.96 -17.83 3.58
CA SER A 221 10.82 -17.88 2.13
C SER A 221 9.91 -19.04 1.73
N GLU A 222 9.83 -19.36 0.45
CA GLU A 222 9.04 -20.52 -0.01
C GLU A 222 9.59 -21.86 0.50
N ASN A 223 10.89 -21.95 0.76
CA ASN A 223 11.57 -23.20 1.06
C ASN A 223 12.31 -23.19 2.41
N ASP A 224 12.63 -22.02 2.95
CA ASP A 224 13.54 -21.89 4.09
C ASP A 224 13.07 -20.85 5.08
N THR A 225 13.36 -21.07 6.37
CA THR A 225 13.32 -20.01 7.37
C THR A 225 14.56 -19.12 7.21
N LEU A 226 14.35 -17.83 7.07
CA LEU A 226 15.39 -16.83 6.79
C LEU A 226 15.92 -16.16 8.06
N ALA A 227 15.05 -15.98 9.05
CA ALA A 227 15.41 -15.33 10.30
C ALA A 227 14.53 -15.84 11.45
N TRP A 228 15.08 -15.81 12.66
CA TRP A 228 14.41 -16.15 13.91
C TRP A 228 14.67 -15.06 14.93
N LEU A 229 13.63 -14.64 15.62
CA LEU A 229 13.71 -13.68 16.73
C LEU A 229 13.11 -14.33 17.98
N ALA A 230 13.91 -14.47 19.03
CA ALA A 230 13.48 -14.97 20.32
C ALA A 230 13.71 -13.92 21.41
N PHE A 231 12.68 -13.63 22.23
CA PHE A 231 12.77 -12.67 23.31
C PHE A 231 11.73 -12.92 24.38
N THR A 232 12.05 -12.53 25.61
CA THR A 232 11.07 -12.47 26.69
C THR A 232 10.56 -11.05 26.79
N SER A 233 9.27 -10.85 26.68
CA SER A 233 8.62 -9.54 26.79
C SER A 233 8.45 -9.14 28.27
N ASP A 234 8.35 -7.85 28.51
CA ASP A 234 8.01 -7.29 29.83
C ASP A 234 6.53 -6.83 29.91
N ASP A 235 6.17 -6.13 30.98
CA ASP A 235 4.83 -5.58 31.18
C ASP A 235 4.44 -4.54 30.10
N ASN A 236 5.41 -3.95 29.42
CA ASN A 236 5.23 -2.94 28.38
C ASN A 236 5.29 -3.53 26.98
N ALA A 237 4.95 -4.79 26.79
CA ALA A 237 4.97 -5.50 25.51
C ALA A 237 4.39 -4.65 24.35
N ALA A 238 5.22 -3.75 23.82
CA ALA A 238 4.83 -2.84 22.74
C ALA A 238 4.69 -3.62 21.44
N LYS A 239 3.64 -3.33 20.70
CA LYS A 239 3.46 -3.85 19.35
C LYS A 239 4.52 -3.30 18.42
N PHE A 240 4.90 -4.09 17.42
CA PHE A 240 5.84 -3.68 16.40
C PHE A 240 5.49 -4.28 15.03
N TYR A 241 5.99 -3.63 13.99
CA TYR A 241 5.76 -4.04 12.61
C TYR A 241 6.85 -5.04 12.18
N PRO A 242 6.50 -6.32 11.87
CA PRO A 242 7.49 -7.37 11.69
C PRO A 242 7.97 -7.53 10.24
N LYS A 243 7.57 -6.68 9.30
CA LYS A 243 7.92 -6.88 7.89
C LYS A 243 9.43 -6.92 7.68
N MET A 244 9.89 -7.97 7.01
CA MET A 244 11.26 -8.12 6.53
C MET A 244 11.27 -8.35 5.03
N THR A 245 12.18 -7.73 4.30
CA THR A 245 12.37 -7.96 2.86
C THR A 245 13.79 -8.37 2.56
N THR A 246 13.95 -9.16 1.49
CA THR A 246 15.24 -9.58 0.94
C THR A 246 15.48 -9.01 -0.45
N LYS A 247 14.63 -8.08 -0.92
CA LYS A 247 14.68 -7.51 -2.26
C LYS A 247 15.58 -6.29 -2.34
N TRP A 248 16.57 -6.34 -3.21
CA TRP A 248 17.49 -5.24 -3.50
C TRP A 248 16.86 -4.09 -4.31
N SER A 249 15.83 -4.37 -5.11
CA SER A 249 15.27 -3.44 -6.10
C SER A 249 14.74 -2.12 -5.53
N ASP A 250 14.44 -2.10 -4.23
CA ASP A 250 13.82 -0.96 -3.57
C ASP A 250 14.81 -0.22 -2.64
N GLN A 251 16.13 -0.51 -2.76
CA GLN A 251 17.15 0.01 -1.84
C GLN A 251 18.09 0.98 -2.53
N ASP A 252 18.31 2.14 -1.91
CA ASP A 252 19.21 3.19 -2.45
C ASP A 252 20.69 2.84 -2.34
N TYR A 253 21.05 1.85 -1.49
CA TYR A 253 22.42 1.42 -1.23
C TYR A 253 22.88 0.21 -2.05
N THR A 254 22.07 -0.25 -2.98
CA THR A 254 22.36 -1.45 -3.82
C THR A 254 23.71 -1.36 -4.55
N ASP A 255 24.07 -0.16 -5.01
CA ASP A 255 25.30 0.06 -5.79
C ASP A 255 26.57 -0.24 -4.99
N TYR A 256 26.56 -0.14 -3.66
CA TYR A 256 27.72 -0.48 -2.82
C TYR A 256 28.08 -1.98 -2.88
N PHE A 257 27.09 -2.83 -3.21
CA PHE A 257 27.23 -4.29 -3.19
C PHE A 257 27.12 -4.93 -4.58
N ALA A 258 27.08 -4.15 -5.65
CA ALA A 258 26.82 -4.62 -7.01
C ALA A 258 27.83 -5.65 -7.54
N ASP A 259 29.08 -5.59 -7.08
CA ASP A 259 30.18 -6.50 -7.49
C ASP A 259 30.47 -7.58 -6.44
N GLN A 260 29.57 -7.81 -5.50
CA GLN A 260 29.74 -8.77 -4.40
C GLN A 260 28.61 -9.79 -4.37
N ASP A 261 28.91 -11.00 -3.89
CA ASP A 261 27.89 -11.96 -3.48
C ASP A 261 27.31 -11.48 -2.16
N ALA A 262 26.18 -10.80 -2.21
CA ALA A 262 25.56 -10.19 -1.06
C ALA A 262 24.10 -10.61 -0.88
N TYR A 263 23.69 -10.77 0.38
CA TYR A 263 22.30 -11.01 0.79
C TYR A 263 21.80 -9.84 1.61
N LEU A 264 20.49 -9.61 1.52
CA LEU A 264 19.82 -8.54 2.23
C LEU A 264 18.77 -9.09 3.19
N TYR A 265 18.82 -8.63 4.43
CA TYR A 265 17.78 -8.76 5.45
C TYR A 265 17.41 -7.36 5.92
N ASP A 266 16.34 -6.79 5.35
CA ASP A 266 15.90 -5.45 5.70
C ASP A 266 14.60 -5.51 6.51
N PHE A 267 14.67 -5.13 7.79
CA PHE A 267 13.52 -5.02 8.69
C PHE A 267 12.95 -3.62 8.60
N ILE A 268 11.76 -3.52 8.01
CA ILE A 268 11.13 -2.23 7.69
C ILE A 268 10.90 -1.40 8.95
N GLY A 269 11.46 -0.19 8.93
CA GLY A 269 11.33 0.77 10.04
C GLY A 269 12.20 0.47 11.26
N ASN A 270 13.06 -0.54 11.20
CA ASN A 270 13.97 -0.92 12.29
C ASN A 270 13.25 -0.95 13.66
N PRO A 271 12.22 -1.78 13.84
CA PRO A 271 11.35 -1.73 15.00
C PRO A 271 12.11 -2.04 16.29
N GLN A 272 11.75 -1.33 17.34
CA GLN A 272 12.27 -1.59 18.68
C GLN A 272 11.53 -2.79 19.29
N ILE A 273 12.28 -3.70 19.91
CA ILE A 273 11.73 -4.87 20.59
C ILE A 273 11.60 -4.58 22.08
N ALA A 274 10.36 -4.64 22.58
CA ALA A 274 10.08 -4.51 24.02
C ALA A 274 10.40 -5.81 24.74
N SER A 275 11.64 -5.99 25.12
CA SER A 275 12.16 -7.19 25.81
C SER A 275 12.80 -6.86 27.14
N THR A 276 12.72 -7.77 28.09
CA THR A 276 13.37 -7.65 29.41
C THR A 276 14.89 -7.66 29.30
N SER A 277 15.40 -8.47 28.37
CA SER A 277 16.81 -8.52 27.98
C SER A 277 16.93 -8.27 26.48
N ARG A 278 18.16 -8.24 25.94
CA ARG A 278 18.33 -8.19 24.49
C ARG A 278 17.74 -9.44 23.86
N ALA A 279 16.94 -9.27 22.82
CA ALA A 279 16.43 -10.36 21.99
C ALA A 279 17.57 -11.09 21.27
N THR A 280 17.40 -12.36 21.01
CA THR A 280 18.28 -13.13 20.11
C THR A 280 17.72 -13.04 18.71
N LEU A 281 18.51 -12.52 17.79
CA LEU A 281 18.21 -12.53 16.36
C LEU A 281 19.19 -13.45 15.65
N ASP A 282 18.66 -14.46 14.97
CA ASP A 282 19.39 -15.36 14.11
C ASP A 282 19.02 -15.06 12.66
N LEU A 283 20.00 -14.78 11.83
CA LEU A 283 19.86 -14.63 10.38
C LEU A 283 20.46 -15.86 9.72
N ARG A 284 19.71 -16.52 8.83
CA ARG A 284 20.23 -17.69 8.08
C ARG A 284 21.51 -17.28 7.37
N TYR A 285 22.55 -18.09 7.52
CA TYR A 285 23.79 -17.89 6.77
C TYR A 285 23.54 -18.23 5.29
N PRO A 286 23.71 -17.27 4.36
CA PRO A 286 23.19 -17.45 3.00
C PRO A 286 24.12 -18.26 2.08
N PHE A 287 25.38 -18.46 2.47
CA PHE A 287 26.39 -19.11 1.63
C PHE A 287 26.45 -20.61 1.93
N VAL A 288 25.33 -21.29 1.64
CA VAL A 288 25.14 -22.72 1.78
C VAL A 288 24.58 -23.26 0.48
N ASP A 289 25.04 -24.41 0.03
CA ASP A 289 24.53 -25.08 -1.17
C ASP A 289 23.25 -25.91 -0.90
N GLU A 290 22.74 -26.58 -1.94
CA GLU A 290 21.53 -27.41 -1.87
C GLU A 290 21.69 -28.64 -0.96
N ASP A 291 22.93 -29.07 -0.70
CA ASP A 291 23.26 -30.20 0.18
C ASP A 291 23.50 -29.75 1.63
N GLY A 292 23.40 -28.44 1.92
CA GLY A 292 23.62 -27.86 3.24
C GLY A 292 25.10 -27.62 3.59
N GLU A 293 26.00 -27.68 2.61
CA GLU A 293 27.43 -27.45 2.81
C GLU A 293 27.78 -25.98 2.60
N LEU A 294 28.74 -25.48 3.41
CA LEU A 294 29.21 -24.11 3.33
C LEU A 294 29.94 -23.85 2.00
N THR A 295 29.50 -22.85 1.23
CA THR A 295 30.17 -22.41 0.02
C THR A 295 31.16 -21.28 0.25
N VAL A 296 31.00 -20.54 1.35
CA VAL A 296 31.91 -19.50 1.84
C VAL A 296 32.20 -19.75 3.31
N ASP A 297 33.50 -19.74 3.66
CA ASP A 297 33.92 -19.82 5.06
C ASP A 297 33.38 -18.60 5.83
N PRO A 298 32.71 -18.80 6.96
CA PRO A 298 32.18 -17.69 7.77
C PRO A 298 33.20 -16.65 8.20
N GLU A 299 34.47 -17.02 8.31
CA GLU A 299 35.55 -16.07 8.60
C GLU A 299 35.79 -15.05 7.46
N ASN A 300 35.33 -15.36 6.26
CA ASN A 300 35.41 -14.48 5.10
C ASN A 300 34.12 -13.69 4.82
N ALA A 301 33.07 -13.94 5.58
CA ALA A 301 31.81 -13.19 5.46
C ALA A 301 31.87 -11.90 6.29
N VAL A 302 31.32 -10.82 5.75
CA VAL A 302 31.24 -9.52 6.42
C VAL A 302 29.77 -9.12 6.53
N VAL A 303 29.37 -8.66 7.72
CA VAL A 303 28.03 -8.15 7.96
C VAL A 303 28.07 -6.63 7.99
N TYR A 304 27.25 -6.01 7.16
CA TYR A 304 27.09 -4.57 7.12
C TYR A 304 25.70 -4.15 7.60
N THR A 305 25.64 -3.01 8.26
CA THR A 305 24.41 -2.23 8.38
C THR A 305 24.54 -0.95 7.58
N ILE A 306 23.42 -0.31 7.26
CA ILE A 306 23.42 0.98 6.59
C ILE A 306 23.30 2.07 7.66
N GLY A 307 24.28 2.96 7.70
CA GLY A 307 24.31 4.09 8.63
C GLY A 307 23.27 5.16 8.30
N GLU A 308 23.11 6.13 9.21
CA GLU A 308 22.18 7.26 9.02
C GLU A 308 22.53 8.14 7.81
N ASP A 309 23.79 8.10 7.40
CA ASP A 309 24.31 8.77 6.19
C ASP A 309 24.09 7.96 4.89
N GLY A 310 23.50 6.76 4.99
CA GLY A 310 23.26 5.86 3.86
C GLY A 310 24.47 5.01 3.45
N GLU A 311 25.57 5.06 4.19
CA GLU A 311 26.78 4.30 3.88
C GLU A 311 26.84 2.97 4.67
N PRO A 312 27.46 1.92 4.09
CA PRO A 312 27.66 0.64 4.78
C PRO A 312 28.64 0.77 5.96
N VAL A 313 28.27 0.21 7.09
CA VAL A 313 29.10 0.12 8.29
C VAL A 313 29.30 -1.34 8.64
N ASP A 314 30.55 -1.75 8.79
CA ASP A 314 30.90 -3.12 9.19
C ASP A 314 30.53 -3.38 10.65
N ILE A 315 29.64 -4.33 10.88
CA ILE A 315 29.18 -4.78 12.20
C ILE A 315 29.42 -6.27 12.43
N THR A 316 30.33 -6.87 11.66
CA THR A 316 30.62 -8.31 11.73
C THR A 316 30.94 -8.75 13.16
N SER A 317 31.63 -7.94 13.97
CA SER A 317 31.96 -8.25 15.35
C SER A 317 30.77 -8.36 16.30
N GLU A 318 29.59 -7.91 15.89
CA GLU A 318 28.35 -8.01 16.68
C GLU A 318 27.65 -9.36 16.47
N PHE A 319 28.11 -10.17 15.49
CA PHE A 319 27.54 -11.44 15.14
C PHE A 319 28.46 -12.60 15.49
N GLN A 320 27.84 -13.73 15.79
CA GLN A 320 28.51 -15.02 15.97
C GLN A 320 27.94 -16.01 14.94
N PHE A 321 28.83 -16.73 14.28
CA PHE A 321 28.42 -17.87 13.48
C PHE A 321 28.07 -19.05 14.37
N VAL A 322 26.89 -19.64 14.17
CA VAL A 322 26.36 -20.74 14.99
C VAL A 322 25.75 -21.79 14.09
N GLU A 323 26.02 -23.04 14.36
CA GLU A 323 25.22 -24.17 13.88
C GLU A 323 24.14 -24.47 14.92
N THR A 324 22.88 -24.44 14.51
CA THR A 324 21.74 -24.72 15.40
C THR A 324 21.58 -26.21 15.65
N ASP A 325 20.79 -26.57 16.66
CA ASP A 325 20.49 -27.99 16.96
C ASP A 325 19.77 -28.71 15.80
N ASP A 326 19.10 -27.95 14.95
CA ASP A 326 18.41 -28.47 13.75
C ASP A 326 19.35 -28.56 12.52
N GLY A 327 20.59 -28.13 12.66
CA GLY A 327 21.61 -28.18 11.61
C GLY A 327 21.63 -26.99 10.66
N ASP A 328 20.89 -25.92 10.98
CA ASP A 328 20.96 -24.67 10.22
C ASP A 328 22.18 -23.84 10.62
N TYR A 329 22.81 -23.20 9.65
CA TYR A 329 23.86 -22.21 9.92
C TYR A 329 23.28 -20.82 10.00
N VAL A 330 23.56 -20.10 11.09
CA VAL A 330 23.04 -18.76 11.34
C VAL A 330 24.12 -17.79 11.82
N LEU A 331 23.88 -16.52 11.53
CA LEU A 331 24.58 -15.39 12.16
C LEU A 331 23.72 -14.89 13.32
N ARG A 332 24.20 -15.07 14.53
CA ARG A 332 23.48 -14.75 15.77
C ARG A 332 23.94 -13.43 16.36
N THR A 333 23.01 -12.57 16.71
CA THR A 333 23.28 -11.34 17.46
C THR A 333 22.29 -11.16 18.60
N LYS A 334 22.64 -10.30 19.55
CA LYS A 334 21.78 -9.84 20.64
C LYS A 334 21.40 -8.38 20.41
N THR A 335 20.13 -8.12 20.22
CA THR A 335 19.63 -6.80 19.84
C THR A 335 18.43 -6.34 20.66
N ARG A 336 18.16 -5.03 20.66
CA ARG A 336 16.89 -4.42 21.11
C ARG A 336 16.10 -3.82 19.97
N ARG A 337 16.64 -3.91 18.76
CA ARG A 337 16.04 -3.34 17.55
C ARG A 337 16.36 -4.25 16.38
N LEU A 338 15.37 -4.45 15.51
CA LEU A 338 15.54 -5.14 14.22
C LEU A 338 16.10 -4.19 13.17
#